data_a61466ce4bcf8d7406cc836893f90daf
#
_entry.id   a61466ce4bcf8d7406cc836893f90daf
#
_cell.length_a   1.000
_cell.length_b   1.000
_cell.length_c   1.000
_cell.angle_alpha   90.00
_cell.angle_beta   90.00
_cell.angle_gamma   90.00
#
_symmetry.space_group_name_H-M   'P 1'
#
loop_
_entity.id
_entity.type
_entity.pdbx_description
1 polymer ?
#
loop_
_entity_poly.entity_id
_entity_poly.type
_entity_poly.pdbx_seq_one_letter_code
_entity_poly.pdbx_strand_id
1 'polypeptide(L)'
;RMGAATYNNYNVSLTHYHRTSDRFAFSTGGFYEHTGGFFENSARNNEKVDKSNAGGGRFRGIYLPSSNLKIDMALSYEYSDQGGYPYYYTGITPSAIAKAKENGKEMTEDRADYIGKISYNDRSSYRRGLLNSGVNIEYQANNFILSAVTGYQNLNDRMFLDQDFTERDIFNIEQKQRANTISEEIVLKAKPGKRWQWATGAFGFYQWLHTTGPVLFKEEGVKSVIENNANSAFEEVSAKPGAPTMGMTVHNPTLSVGGTFDTPTLSGALYHQSTFNNLFIEGLSVTAGLRLDYEKISMKYNSLSTPIDFGFDFHLAMGPNQINLSDQNMKAPASFVGKLSTDYVQLLPKFAIQYEWKNQNNVYATVTRGYRSGGYNIQMFSDLSQTELKNSMMNAIKESPTIGQDATWGKTIINMMNQMVPAKEIDVKASTTYKPEYSWNYEAGSHLTLWEGRLWADVAAFYMDTRDQQLSQFAESGLGRITINAGKSRSYGAEAALRASVTKELSLNVSYGYTYATFTDYVITEEQKDGTFKVTADYNGKYVPFVPKHTLNIGGEYA
;
A
#
# COMPACT_ATOMS: atom_id res chain seq x y z
N ARG A 1 28.13 -3.76 19.42
CA ARG A 1 28.44 -3.28 18.07
C ARG A 1 28.20 -1.79 18.03
N MET A 2 29.11 -1.03 17.42
CA MET A 2 28.98 0.40 17.17
C MET A 2 29.36 0.67 15.72
N GLY A 3 28.72 1.62 15.09
CA GLY A 3 29.02 2.06 13.74
C GLY A 3 28.81 3.55 13.59
N ALA A 4 29.63 4.17 12.74
CA ALA A 4 29.49 5.54 12.33
C ALA A 4 29.77 5.67 10.83
N ALA A 5 29.05 6.58 10.16
CA ALA A 5 29.21 6.83 8.74
C ALA A 5 29.01 8.33 8.45
N THR A 6 29.22 8.71 7.18
CA THR A 6 28.96 10.08 6.70
C THR A 6 27.52 10.51 6.95
N TYR A 7 27.22 11.80 6.80
CA TYR A 7 25.91 12.42 7.04
C TYR A 7 25.39 12.25 8.47
N ASN A 8 26.31 12.25 9.45
CA ASN A 8 25.98 12.09 10.87
C ASN A 8 25.17 10.82 11.17
N ASN A 9 25.53 9.71 10.51
CA ASN A 9 24.91 8.42 10.78
C ASN A 9 25.70 7.68 11.86
N TYR A 10 25.00 7.18 12.88
CA TYR A 10 25.60 6.33 13.89
C TYR A 10 24.59 5.33 14.45
N ASN A 11 25.10 4.18 14.83
CA ASN A 11 24.31 3.15 15.49
C ASN A 11 25.09 2.52 16.65
N VAL A 12 24.34 2.09 17.64
CA VAL A 12 24.86 1.31 18.75
C VAL A 12 23.90 0.18 19.07
N SER A 13 24.42 -1.01 19.28
CA SER A 13 23.62 -2.15 19.75
C SER A 13 24.39 -2.98 20.75
N LEU A 14 23.68 -3.45 21.77
CA LEU A 14 24.19 -4.37 22.77
C LEU A 14 23.25 -5.57 22.84
N THR A 15 23.83 -6.77 22.86
CA THR A 15 23.08 -8.01 23.09
C THR A 15 23.82 -8.84 24.11
N HIS A 16 23.10 -9.30 25.11
CA HIS A 16 23.58 -10.22 26.14
C HIS A 16 22.92 -11.58 25.96
N TYR A 17 23.70 -12.63 26.03
CA TYR A 17 23.26 -14.03 25.99
C TYR A 17 23.61 -14.68 27.32
N HIS A 18 22.66 -15.38 27.90
CA HIS A 18 22.88 -16.05 29.18
C HIS A 18 22.19 -17.41 29.21
N ARG A 19 22.92 -18.41 29.63
CA ARG A 19 22.38 -19.75 29.94
C ARG A 19 22.31 -19.91 31.45
N THR A 20 21.11 -19.85 31.98
CA THR A 20 20.86 -19.96 33.43
C THR A 20 20.96 -21.41 33.90
N SER A 21 20.55 -22.36 33.05
CA SER A 21 20.60 -23.80 33.34
C SER A 21 20.59 -24.61 32.04
N ASP A 22 20.65 -25.94 32.15
CA ASP A 22 20.51 -26.83 30.98
C ASP A 22 19.12 -26.77 30.34
N ARG A 23 18.16 -26.20 31.06
CA ARG A 23 16.76 -26.11 30.62
C ARG A 23 16.34 -24.69 30.22
N PHE A 24 17.11 -23.65 30.58
CA PHE A 24 16.72 -22.28 30.31
C PHE A 24 17.90 -21.43 29.86
N ALA A 25 17.73 -20.79 28.72
CA ALA A 25 18.63 -19.77 28.19
C ALA A 25 17.84 -18.57 27.67
N PHE A 26 18.41 -17.39 27.78
CA PHE A 26 17.80 -16.19 27.23
C PHE A 26 18.80 -15.26 26.57
N SER A 27 18.31 -14.41 25.70
CA SER A 27 19.05 -13.24 25.21
C SER A 27 18.21 -12.00 25.43
N THR A 28 18.88 -10.89 25.74
CA THR A 28 18.27 -9.56 25.78
C THR A 28 19.20 -8.58 25.08
N GLY A 29 18.63 -7.60 24.43
CA GLY A 29 19.41 -6.59 23.74
C GLY A 29 18.62 -5.34 23.45
N GLY A 30 19.35 -4.26 23.18
CA GLY A 30 18.81 -2.99 22.76
C GLY A 30 19.67 -2.37 21.67
N PHE A 31 19.07 -1.45 20.94
CA PHE A 31 19.75 -0.70 19.89
C PHE A 31 19.25 0.73 19.82
N TYR A 32 20.08 1.60 19.27
CA TYR A 32 19.74 2.95 18.86
C TYR A 32 20.43 3.26 17.54
N GLU A 33 19.71 3.90 16.63
CA GLU A 33 20.19 4.33 15.33
C GLU A 33 19.79 5.78 15.07
N HIS A 34 20.73 6.55 14.52
CA HIS A 34 20.52 7.92 14.09
C HIS A 34 21.01 8.13 12.67
N THR A 35 20.20 8.78 11.87
CA THR A 35 20.54 9.23 10.51
C THR A 35 20.33 10.73 10.46
N GLY A 36 21.39 11.49 10.15
CA GLY A 36 21.33 12.95 10.08
C GLY A 36 20.63 13.49 8.84
N GLY A 37 20.39 12.63 7.83
CA GLY A 37 19.72 12.97 6.59
C GLY A 37 20.67 13.47 5.50
N PHE A 38 20.24 13.31 4.28
CA PHE A 38 20.99 13.66 3.07
C PHE A 38 20.30 14.79 2.29
N PHE A 39 18.97 14.70 2.12
CA PHE A 39 18.20 15.61 1.29
C PHE A 39 17.85 16.90 2.03
N GLU A 40 17.91 18.02 1.33
CA GLU A 40 17.68 19.38 1.88
C GLU A 40 16.40 19.98 1.31
N ASN A 41 15.62 20.64 2.17
CA ASN A 41 14.43 21.38 1.79
C ASN A 41 14.76 22.87 1.63
N SER A 42 14.71 23.37 0.40
CA SER A 42 15.06 24.75 0.06
C SER A 42 14.10 25.80 0.64
N ALA A 43 12.84 25.45 0.83
CA ALA A 43 11.83 26.34 1.46
C ALA A 43 11.99 26.43 2.98
N ARG A 44 12.82 25.58 3.60
CA ARG A 44 12.99 25.48 5.05
C ARG A 44 14.45 25.62 5.47
N ASN A 45 15.14 26.63 4.98
CA ASN A 45 16.54 26.93 5.31
C ASN A 45 17.47 25.72 5.15
N ASN A 46 17.26 24.89 4.13
CA ASN A 46 18.01 23.67 3.84
C ASN A 46 17.97 22.63 4.99
N GLU A 47 16.87 22.59 5.74
CA GLU A 47 16.65 21.55 6.75
C GLU A 47 16.68 20.16 6.10
N LYS A 48 17.35 19.19 6.76
CA LYS A 48 17.37 17.80 6.31
C LYS A 48 15.99 17.16 6.50
N VAL A 49 15.45 16.60 5.42
CA VAL A 49 14.08 16.05 5.42
C VAL A 49 14.01 14.58 5.77
N ASP A 50 15.06 13.81 5.48
CA ASP A 50 15.14 12.36 5.66
C ASP A 50 15.88 11.91 6.92
N LYS A 51 16.07 12.83 7.89
CA LYS A 51 16.64 12.49 9.19
C LYS A 51 15.75 11.49 9.94
N SER A 52 16.36 10.57 10.66
CA SER A 52 15.62 9.58 11.43
C SER A 52 16.31 9.20 12.74
N ASN A 53 15.49 8.79 13.72
CA ASN A 53 15.91 8.16 14.95
C ASN A 53 15.11 6.88 15.15
N ALA A 54 15.77 5.79 15.51
CA ALA A 54 15.11 4.56 15.88
C ALA A 54 15.79 3.95 17.11
N GLY A 55 15.01 3.35 17.98
CA GLY A 55 15.54 2.63 19.12
C GLY A 55 14.58 1.56 19.59
N GLY A 56 15.12 0.53 20.22
CA GLY A 56 14.29 -0.57 20.64
C GLY A 56 15.01 -1.56 21.52
N GLY A 57 14.22 -2.52 22.01
CA GLY A 57 14.69 -3.62 22.81
C GLY A 57 14.08 -4.94 22.38
N ARG A 58 14.81 -6.03 22.66
CA ARG A 58 14.36 -7.39 22.38
C ARG A 58 14.71 -8.32 23.51
N PHE A 59 13.85 -9.31 23.70
CA PHE A 59 14.06 -10.44 24.60
C PHE A 59 13.72 -11.73 23.87
N ARG A 60 14.50 -12.78 24.06
CA ARG A 60 14.17 -14.14 23.65
C ARG A 60 14.52 -15.10 24.77
N GLY A 61 13.59 -15.98 25.13
CA GLY A 61 13.81 -17.03 26.11
C GLY A 61 13.51 -18.39 25.50
N ILE A 62 14.40 -19.36 25.75
CA ILE A 62 14.21 -20.75 25.35
C ILE A 62 14.15 -21.58 26.61
N TYR A 63 13.03 -22.30 26.80
CA TYR A 63 12.80 -23.18 27.92
C TYR A 63 12.55 -24.62 27.47
N LEU A 64 13.27 -25.54 28.06
CA LEU A 64 13.22 -26.98 27.80
C LEU A 64 12.70 -27.69 29.05
N PRO A 65 11.37 -27.74 29.28
CA PRO A 65 10.79 -28.41 30.46
C PRO A 65 11.16 -29.88 30.53
N SER A 66 11.27 -30.52 29.35
CA SER A 66 11.69 -31.91 29.20
C SER A 66 12.47 -32.08 27.89
N SER A 67 13.02 -33.27 27.65
CA SER A 67 13.79 -33.58 26.43
C SER A 67 12.98 -33.50 25.13
N ASN A 68 11.66 -33.57 25.24
CA ASN A 68 10.74 -33.60 24.11
C ASN A 68 9.81 -32.37 24.04
N LEU A 69 9.96 -31.38 24.93
CA LEU A 69 9.19 -30.15 24.93
C LEU A 69 10.09 -28.93 24.92
N LYS A 70 9.91 -28.08 23.92
CA LYS A 70 10.59 -26.79 23.78
C LYS A 70 9.58 -25.67 23.75
N ILE A 71 9.84 -24.63 24.52
CA ILE A 71 9.10 -23.36 24.50
C ILE A 71 10.08 -22.25 24.15
N ASP A 72 9.81 -21.53 23.06
CA ASP A 72 10.64 -20.42 22.55
C ASP A 72 9.76 -19.15 22.56
N MET A 73 10.14 -18.18 23.38
CA MET A 73 9.41 -16.93 23.57
C MET A 73 10.23 -15.77 23.03
N ALA A 74 9.61 -14.89 22.28
CA ALA A 74 10.23 -13.68 21.75
C ALA A 74 9.35 -12.45 22.05
N LEU A 75 10.00 -11.35 22.41
CA LEU A 75 9.38 -10.04 22.61
C LEU A 75 10.31 -8.98 22.04
N SER A 76 9.79 -8.06 21.25
CA SER A 76 10.53 -6.90 20.78
C SER A 76 9.65 -5.67 20.73
N TYR A 77 10.24 -4.53 21.04
CA TYR A 77 9.62 -3.22 20.85
C TYR A 77 10.60 -2.32 20.12
N GLU A 78 10.10 -1.61 19.11
CA GLU A 78 10.82 -0.60 18.36
C GLU A 78 10.01 0.68 18.29
N TYR A 79 10.66 1.81 18.49
CA TYR A 79 10.12 3.12 18.19
C TYR A 79 11.01 3.80 17.14
N SER A 80 10.39 4.37 16.11
CA SER A 80 11.07 5.19 15.10
C SER A 80 10.38 6.53 14.90
N ASP A 81 11.18 7.58 14.71
CA ASP A 81 10.75 8.93 14.33
C ASP A 81 11.57 9.34 13.11
N GLN A 82 10.90 9.43 11.97
CA GLN A 82 11.50 9.74 10.67
C GLN A 82 11.01 11.09 10.20
N GLY A 83 11.86 11.81 9.49
CA GLY A 83 11.51 13.02 8.75
C GLY A 83 10.60 12.71 7.55
N GLY A 84 10.44 13.69 6.70
CA GLY A 84 9.56 13.60 5.55
C GLY A 84 10.12 12.79 4.38
N TYR A 85 9.38 12.85 3.30
CA TYR A 85 9.70 12.17 2.06
C TYR A 85 10.43 13.12 1.13
N PRO A 86 11.54 12.73 0.50
CA PRO A 86 12.35 13.61 -0.35
C PRO A 86 11.79 13.74 -1.77
N TYR A 87 10.52 14.10 -1.91
CA TYR A 87 9.93 14.40 -3.21
C TYR A 87 10.38 15.77 -3.70
N TYR A 88 10.80 15.87 -4.94
CA TYR A 88 11.20 17.12 -5.59
C TYR A 88 10.32 17.42 -6.80
N TYR A 89 10.18 18.70 -7.09
CA TYR A 89 9.39 19.16 -8.22
C TYR A 89 10.11 18.91 -9.55
N THR A 90 9.42 18.36 -10.54
CA THR A 90 9.98 18.04 -11.86
C THR A 90 9.50 18.95 -12.99
N GLY A 91 8.70 19.97 -12.66
CA GLY A 91 8.05 20.83 -13.65
C GLY A 91 6.71 20.27 -14.12
N ILE A 92 6.00 21.07 -14.90
CA ILE A 92 4.72 20.68 -15.53
C ILE A 92 4.97 19.60 -16.57
N THR A 93 4.24 18.50 -16.50
CA THR A 93 4.43 17.38 -17.45
C THR A 93 4.00 17.76 -18.87
N PRO A 94 4.70 17.26 -19.92
CA PRO A 94 4.30 17.52 -21.31
C PRO A 94 2.85 17.11 -21.61
N SER A 95 2.35 16.06 -20.94
CA SER A 95 0.96 15.60 -21.07
C SER A 95 -0.04 16.61 -20.49
N ALA A 96 0.29 17.25 -19.36
CA ALA A 96 -0.54 18.30 -18.77
C ALA A 96 -0.61 19.55 -19.68
N ILE A 97 0.53 19.94 -20.24
CA ILE A 97 0.60 21.06 -21.21
C ILE A 97 -0.23 20.74 -22.47
N ALA A 98 -0.12 19.51 -23.00
CA ALA A 98 -0.88 19.09 -24.18
C ALA A 98 -2.39 19.12 -23.91
N LYS A 99 -2.82 18.58 -22.75
CA LYS A 99 -4.24 18.56 -22.33
C LYS A 99 -4.79 19.98 -22.10
N ALA A 100 -4.01 20.88 -21.50
CA ALA A 100 -4.39 22.28 -21.36
C ALA A 100 -4.60 22.95 -22.73
N LYS A 101 -3.68 22.74 -23.68
CA LYS A 101 -3.76 23.27 -25.03
C LYS A 101 -4.96 22.72 -25.82
N GLU A 102 -5.28 21.43 -25.68
CA GLU A 102 -6.48 20.82 -26.27
C GLU A 102 -7.77 21.49 -25.75
N ASN A 103 -7.76 21.94 -24.49
CA ASN A 103 -8.87 22.65 -23.84
C ASN A 103 -8.80 24.17 -24.06
N GLY A 104 -7.96 24.68 -24.97
CA GLY A 104 -7.84 26.10 -25.28
C GLY A 104 -7.19 26.94 -24.15
N LYS A 105 -6.52 26.29 -23.20
CA LYS A 105 -5.81 26.95 -22.08
C LYS A 105 -4.30 26.93 -22.32
N GLU A 106 -3.63 28.03 -22.01
CA GLU A 106 -2.17 28.09 -21.97
C GLU A 106 -1.71 27.77 -20.54
N MET A 107 -0.77 26.83 -20.41
CA MET A 107 -0.18 26.45 -19.13
C MET A 107 1.28 26.83 -19.14
N THR A 108 1.68 27.76 -18.28
CA THR A 108 3.05 28.24 -18.13
C THR A 108 3.66 27.73 -16.84
N GLU A 109 4.97 27.46 -16.86
CA GLU A 109 5.72 27.05 -15.67
C GLU A 109 6.04 28.28 -14.81
N ASP A 110 5.24 28.49 -13.77
CA ASP A 110 5.41 29.57 -12.79
C ASP A 110 6.37 29.22 -11.63
N ARG A 111 6.77 27.95 -11.56
CA ARG A 111 7.61 27.40 -10.50
C ARG A 111 8.97 26.89 -10.99
N ALA A 112 9.48 27.47 -12.09
CA ALA A 112 10.74 27.05 -12.70
C ALA A 112 11.93 27.04 -11.73
N ASP A 113 11.96 27.96 -10.76
CA ASP A 113 13.01 28.07 -9.74
C ASP A 113 13.03 26.88 -8.76
N TYR A 114 11.96 26.11 -8.68
CA TYR A 114 11.82 24.96 -7.79
C TYR A 114 12.08 23.61 -8.49
N ILE A 115 12.28 23.61 -9.81
CA ILE A 115 12.58 22.37 -10.55
C ILE A 115 13.84 21.71 -9.99
N GLY A 116 13.74 20.42 -9.66
CA GLY A 116 14.82 19.63 -9.06
C GLY A 116 15.07 19.89 -7.59
N LYS A 117 14.24 20.72 -6.93
CA LYS A 117 14.36 21.04 -5.50
C LYS A 117 13.23 20.42 -4.69
N ILE A 118 13.53 20.05 -3.44
CA ILE A 118 12.57 19.76 -2.40
C ILE A 118 12.21 21.09 -1.76
N SER A 119 10.93 21.47 -1.74
CA SER A 119 10.51 22.83 -1.37
C SER A 119 9.17 22.91 -0.64
N TYR A 120 8.78 21.90 0.12
CA TYR A 120 7.53 21.94 0.86
C TYR A 120 7.64 22.78 2.16
N ASN A 121 6.52 23.46 2.50
CA ASN A 121 6.50 24.45 3.60
C ASN A 121 6.36 23.83 4.98
N ASP A 122 5.62 22.72 5.15
CA ASP A 122 5.42 22.05 6.43
C ASP A 122 6.39 20.88 6.65
N ARG A 123 6.67 20.56 7.93
CA ARG A 123 7.45 19.38 8.29
C ARG A 123 6.64 18.12 8.12
N SER A 124 7.01 17.31 7.14
CA SER A 124 6.51 15.94 7.08
C SER A 124 7.23 15.05 8.10
N SER A 125 6.53 14.03 8.61
CA SER A 125 7.08 13.08 9.56
C SER A 125 6.34 11.75 9.54
N TYR A 126 7.07 10.68 9.90
CA TYR A 126 6.47 9.38 10.17
C TYR A 126 6.99 8.84 11.50
N ARG A 127 6.09 8.54 12.42
CA ARG A 127 6.40 7.98 13.74
C ARG A 127 5.73 6.65 13.89
N ARG A 128 6.45 5.68 14.44
CA ARG A 128 5.94 4.31 14.61
C ARG A 128 6.43 3.69 15.89
N GLY A 129 5.50 3.17 16.69
CA GLY A 129 5.76 2.22 17.76
C GLY A 129 5.29 0.82 17.32
N LEU A 130 6.17 -0.18 17.40
CA LEU A 130 5.88 -1.55 16.99
C LEU A 130 6.28 -2.52 18.10
N LEU A 131 5.30 -3.18 18.69
CA LEU A 131 5.48 -4.29 19.63
C LEU A 131 5.21 -5.62 18.91
N ASN A 132 6.15 -6.55 18.97
CA ASN A 132 5.96 -7.93 18.54
C ASN A 132 6.18 -8.88 19.72
N SER A 133 5.32 -9.86 19.85
CA SER A 133 5.45 -10.94 20.81
C SER A 133 5.10 -12.26 20.14
N GLY A 134 5.84 -13.31 20.46
CA GLY A 134 5.59 -14.64 19.93
C GLY A 134 5.97 -15.73 20.91
N VAL A 135 5.21 -16.81 20.88
CA VAL A 135 5.49 -18.03 21.63
C VAL A 135 5.39 -19.20 20.67
N ASN A 136 6.46 -19.99 20.57
CA ASN A 136 6.48 -21.23 19.81
C ASN A 136 6.66 -22.41 20.78
N ILE A 137 5.69 -23.30 20.80
CA ILE A 137 5.71 -24.53 21.59
C ILE A 137 5.88 -25.70 20.63
N GLU A 138 6.96 -26.46 20.79
CA GLU A 138 7.21 -27.66 20.01
C GLU A 138 7.27 -28.89 20.95
N TYR A 139 6.40 -29.85 20.68
CA TYR A 139 6.37 -31.14 21.35
C TYR A 139 6.74 -32.27 20.41
N GLN A 140 7.79 -33.01 20.73
CA GLN A 140 8.29 -34.13 19.96
C GLN A 140 7.79 -35.46 20.55
N ALA A 141 6.66 -35.96 20.05
CA ALA A 141 6.15 -37.29 20.36
C ALA A 141 6.99 -38.38 19.66
N ASN A 142 6.70 -39.65 19.90
CA ASN A 142 7.45 -40.75 19.29
C ASN A 142 7.35 -40.78 17.76
N ASN A 143 6.17 -40.50 17.20
CA ASN A 143 5.89 -40.64 15.77
C ASN A 143 5.62 -39.31 15.03
N PHE A 144 5.42 -38.22 15.74
CA PHE A 144 5.08 -36.93 15.16
C PHE A 144 5.71 -35.77 15.97
N ILE A 145 5.67 -34.58 15.39
CA ILE A 145 6.00 -33.32 16.03
C ILE A 145 4.75 -32.46 16.00
N LEU A 146 4.33 -31.94 17.16
CA LEU A 146 3.29 -30.93 17.30
C LEU A 146 3.96 -29.58 17.55
N SER A 147 3.59 -28.58 16.74
CA SER A 147 4.05 -27.20 16.87
C SER A 147 2.86 -26.28 17.02
N ALA A 148 2.90 -25.35 17.97
CA ALA A 148 1.92 -24.28 18.12
C ALA A 148 2.66 -22.95 18.19
N VAL A 149 2.29 -22.01 17.30
CA VAL A 149 2.92 -20.69 17.20
C VAL A 149 1.87 -19.62 17.40
N THR A 150 1.92 -18.94 18.54
CA THR A 150 1.08 -17.78 18.85
C THR A 150 1.86 -16.50 18.57
N GLY A 151 1.31 -15.59 17.80
CA GLY A 151 1.87 -14.27 17.53
C GLY A 151 0.94 -13.16 17.99
N TYR A 152 1.50 -12.10 18.55
CA TYR A 152 0.80 -10.85 18.82
C TYR A 152 1.64 -9.67 18.36
N GLN A 153 0.99 -8.74 17.63
CA GLN A 153 1.59 -7.49 17.21
C GLN A 153 0.69 -6.31 17.57
N ASN A 154 1.31 -5.25 18.08
CA ASN A 154 0.67 -3.94 18.23
C ASN A 154 1.47 -2.92 17.42
N LEU A 155 0.80 -2.29 16.47
CA LEU A 155 1.30 -1.16 15.69
C LEU A 155 0.56 0.10 16.11
N ASN A 156 1.31 1.17 16.33
CA ASN A 156 0.77 2.50 16.55
C ASN A 156 1.62 3.50 15.75
N ASP A 157 1.06 4.06 14.69
CA ASP A 157 1.79 4.98 13.84
C ASP A 157 1.05 6.28 13.58
N ARG A 158 1.82 7.28 13.14
CA ARG A 158 1.34 8.58 12.71
C ARG A 158 2.20 9.06 11.55
N MET A 159 1.57 9.26 10.42
CA MET A 159 2.13 9.96 9.26
C MET A 159 1.55 11.37 9.22
N PHE A 160 2.40 12.37 9.12
CA PHE A 160 2.01 13.74 8.78
C PHE A 160 2.77 14.14 7.52
N LEU A 161 2.07 14.61 6.51
CA LEU A 161 2.64 14.87 5.20
C LEU A 161 2.11 16.18 4.64
N ASP A 162 3.01 17.07 4.25
CA ASP A 162 2.75 18.14 3.32
C ASP A 162 2.63 17.54 1.93
N GLN A 163 1.39 17.23 1.53
CA GLN A 163 1.11 16.40 0.36
C GLN A 163 1.13 17.17 -0.96
N ASP A 164 1.03 18.48 -0.93
CA ASP A 164 1.19 19.26 -2.17
C ASP A 164 2.66 19.37 -2.58
N PHE A 165 3.61 19.04 -1.66
CA PHE A 165 5.06 19.05 -1.87
C PHE A 165 5.59 20.38 -2.42
N THR A 166 4.94 21.48 -2.06
CA THR A 166 5.27 22.81 -2.55
C THR A 166 5.59 23.78 -1.40
N GLU A 167 6.09 24.94 -1.74
CA GLU A 167 6.29 26.07 -0.80
C GLU A 167 4.97 26.77 -0.45
N ARG A 168 3.89 26.40 -1.14
CA ARG A 168 2.54 26.96 -0.93
C ARG A 168 1.84 26.24 0.22
N ASP A 169 0.95 26.96 0.89
CA ASP A 169 0.22 26.42 2.04
C ASP A 169 -1.17 25.90 1.62
N ILE A 170 -1.19 24.79 0.83
CA ILE A 170 -2.39 24.28 0.18
C ILE A 170 -3.09 23.25 1.05
N PHE A 171 -2.48 22.10 1.34
CA PHE A 171 -3.08 21.08 2.18
C PHE A 171 -2.09 20.10 2.80
N ASN A 172 -2.49 19.55 3.94
CA ASN A 172 -1.76 18.52 4.66
C ASN A 172 -2.60 17.25 4.80
N ILE A 173 -1.93 16.11 4.88
CA ILE A 173 -2.53 14.83 5.24
C ILE A 173 -1.97 14.37 6.58
N GLU A 174 -2.85 14.04 7.51
CA GLU A 174 -2.50 13.32 8.73
C GLU A 174 -3.17 11.95 8.75
N GLN A 175 -2.38 10.88 8.83
CA GLN A 175 -2.91 9.54 9.01
C GLN A 175 -2.37 8.96 10.32
N LYS A 176 -3.27 8.46 11.15
CA LYS A 176 -2.94 7.70 12.36
C LYS A 176 -3.52 6.31 12.24
N GLN A 177 -2.72 5.31 12.57
CA GLN A 177 -3.15 3.92 12.57
C GLN A 177 -2.85 3.26 13.92
N ARG A 178 -3.79 2.46 14.39
CA ARG A 178 -3.61 1.56 15.51
C ARG A 178 -4.07 0.17 15.10
N ALA A 179 -3.14 -0.77 15.01
CA ALA A 179 -3.44 -2.15 14.70
C ALA A 179 -3.08 -3.06 15.87
N ASN A 180 -3.97 -3.98 16.20
CA ASN A 180 -3.68 -5.11 17.06
C ASN A 180 -3.94 -6.37 16.25
N THR A 181 -2.96 -7.25 16.20
CA THR A 181 -3.02 -8.49 15.42
C THR A 181 -2.69 -9.66 16.31
N ILE A 182 -3.53 -10.69 16.27
CA ILE A 182 -3.25 -11.98 16.89
C ILE A 182 -3.27 -13.06 15.80
N SER A 183 -2.32 -13.98 15.87
CA SER A 183 -2.29 -15.15 14.98
C SER A 183 -1.96 -16.40 15.78
N GLU A 184 -2.50 -17.52 15.32
CA GLU A 184 -2.23 -18.84 15.86
C GLU A 184 -2.05 -19.83 14.71
N GLU A 185 -1.00 -20.63 14.77
CA GLU A 185 -0.79 -21.73 13.84
C GLU A 185 -0.47 -23.01 14.61
N ILE A 186 -1.25 -24.05 14.38
CA ILE A 186 -1.03 -25.37 14.96
C ILE A 186 -0.71 -26.34 13.84
N VAL A 187 0.46 -26.99 13.92
CA VAL A 187 0.97 -27.91 12.90
C VAL A 187 1.31 -29.24 13.53
N LEU A 188 0.75 -30.29 12.95
CA LEU A 188 1.13 -31.66 13.23
C LEU A 188 1.91 -32.19 12.02
N LYS A 189 3.13 -32.70 12.21
CA LYS A 189 3.99 -33.18 11.14
C LYS A 189 4.69 -34.50 11.47
N ALA A 190 4.94 -35.31 10.45
CA ALA A 190 5.72 -36.53 10.58
C ALA A 190 7.18 -36.21 11.00
N LYS A 191 7.80 -37.14 11.72
CA LYS A 191 9.24 -37.07 12.00
C LYS A 191 10.05 -37.27 10.70
N PRO A 192 11.22 -36.62 10.56
CA PRO A 192 12.10 -36.80 9.41
C PRO A 192 12.53 -38.25 9.20
N GLY A 193 12.95 -38.58 7.96
CA GLY A 193 13.52 -39.88 7.62
C GLY A 193 12.53 -40.99 7.29
N LYS A 194 11.21 -40.74 7.28
CA LYS A 194 10.20 -41.70 6.88
C LYS A 194 9.90 -41.59 5.38
N ARG A 195 9.51 -42.72 4.75
CA ARG A 195 9.09 -42.77 3.34
C ARG A 195 7.90 -41.86 3.06
N TRP A 196 6.92 -41.84 3.96
CA TRP A 196 5.80 -40.90 3.92
C TRP A 196 6.00 -39.81 4.96
N GLN A 197 6.16 -38.60 4.49
CA GLN A 197 6.20 -37.39 5.29
C GLN A 197 4.95 -36.56 5.05
N TRP A 198 4.40 -36.02 6.09
CA TRP A 198 3.19 -35.22 6.00
C TRP A 198 3.21 -34.08 7.01
N ALA A 199 2.50 -33.00 6.67
CA ALA A 199 2.21 -31.90 7.55
C ALA A 199 0.74 -31.53 7.39
N THR A 200 0.02 -31.42 8.51
CA THR A 200 -1.37 -30.95 8.58
C THR A 200 -1.41 -29.81 9.58
N GLY A 201 -2.05 -28.70 9.23
CA GLY A 201 -2.13 -27.56 10.12
C GLY A 201 -3.41 -26.76 9.97
N ALA A 202 -3.65 -25.97 11.01
CA ALA A 202 -4.68 -24.95 11.04
C ALA A 202 -4.04 -23.59 11.36
N PHE A 203 -4.52 -22.55 10.71
CA PHE A 203 -4.09 -21.18 10.93
C PHE A 203 -5.30 -20.30 11.23
N GLY A 204 -5.14 -19.38 12.17
CA GLY A 204 -6.11 -18.35 12.51
C GLY A 204 -5.43 -17.00 12.66
N PHE A 205 -6.08 -15.95 12.18
CA PHE A 205 -5.57 -14.59 12.23
C PHE A 205 -6.74 -13.63 12.46
N TYR A 206 -6.55 -12.69 13.36
CA TYR A 206 -7.47 -11.58 13.53
C TYR A 206 -6.72 -10.28 13.75
N GLN A 207 -7.09 -9.26 12.98
CA GLN A 207 -6.54 -7.91 13.08
C GLN A 207 -7.66 -6.91 13.36
N TRP A 208 -7.44 -6.05 14.35
CA TRP A 208 -8.21 -4.82 14.57
C TRP A 208 -7.38 -3.65 14.04
N LEU A 209 -7.80 -3.05 12.97
CA LEU A 209 -7.14 -1.86 12.43
C LEU A 209 -8.09 -0.68 12.52
N HIS A 210 -7.68 0.33 13.27
CA HIS A 210 -8.33 1.64 13.33
C HIS A 210 -7.44 2.67 12.64
N THR A 211 -8.02 3.41 11.68
CA THR A 211 -7.32 4.45 10.93
C THR A 211 -8.10 5.75 11.02
N THR A 212 -7.40 6.85 11.28
CA THR A 212 -7.91 8.21 11.04
C THR A 212 -7.10 8.84 9.92
N GLY A 213 -7.76 9.52 8.99
CA GLY A 213 -7.08 10.05 7.82
C GLY A 213 -7.78 11.31 7.28
N PRO A 214 -7.69 12.48 7.96
CA PRO A 214 -8.15 13.74 7.40
C PRO A 214 -7.11 14.34 6.46
N VAL A 215 -7.62 14.97 5.38
CA VAL A 215 -6.93 15.96 4.57
C VAL A 215 -7.39 17.33 5.06
N LEU A 216 -6.46 18.18 5.43
CA LEU A 216 -6.74 19.55 5.86
C LEU A 216 -6.36 20.52 4.75
N PHE A 217 -7.35 21.08 4.05
CA PHE A 217 -7.17 22.21 3.16
C PHE A 217 -7.02 23.48 4.00
N LYS A 218 -5.96 24.23 3.74
CA LYS A 218 -5.68 25.53 4.34
C LYS A 218 -6.29 26.64 3.49
N GLU A 219 -6.16 27.90 3.91
CA GLU A 219 -6.82 29.03 3.24
C GLU A 219 -6.50 29.10 1.74
N GLU A 220 -5.22 28.94 1.38
CA GLU A 220 -4.82 28.92 -0.02
C GLU A 220 -5.40 27.72 -0.78
N GLY A 221 -5.48 26.56 -0.12
CA GLY A 221 -6.06 25.35 -0.68
C GLY A 221 -7.58 25.46 -0.88
N VAL A 222 -8.29 26.07 0.08
CA VAL A 222 -9.74 26.33 -0.07
C VAL A 222 -10.00 27.22 -1.29
N LYS A 223 -9.21 28.28 -1.46
CA LYS A 223 -9.32 29.16 -2.62
C LYS A 223 -8.92 28.50 -3.92
N SER A 224 -7.70 27.94 -3.98
CA SER A 224 -7.13 27.45 -5.25
C SER A 224 -7.74 26.13 -5.72
N VAL A 225 -8.05 25.19 -4.80
CA VAL A 225 -8.51 23.83 -5.15
C VAL A 225 -10.03 23.72 -5.13
N ILE A 226 -10.73 24.48 -4.28
CA ILE A 226 -12.19 24.36 -4.14
C ILE A 226 -12.90 25.51 -4.86
N GLU A 227 -12.67 26.75 -4.44
CA GLU A 227 -13.36 27.93 -4.98
C GLU A 227 -13.00 28.20 -6.44
N ASN A 228 -11.72 28.28 -6.78
CA ASN A 228 -11.29 28.58 -8.14
C ASN A 228 -11.67 27.46 -9.13
N ASN A 229 -11.64 26.19 -8.73
CA ASN A 229 -12.07 25.09 -9.60
C ASN A 229 -13.57 25.16 -9.91
N ALA A 230 -14.39 25.53 -8.92
CA ALA A 230 -15.82 25.72 -9.15
C ALA A 230 -16.08 26.95 -10.04
N ASN A 231 -15.40 28.06 -9.77
CA ASN A 231 -15.53 29.28 -10.57
C ASN A 231 -15.04 29.09 -12.02
N SER A 232 -13.95 28.34 -12.24
CA SER A 232 -13.48 28.00 -13.59
C SER A 232 -14.51 27.20 -14.40
N ALA A 233 -15.26 26.29 -13.74
CA ALA A 233 -16.36 25.59 -14.41
C ALA A 233 -17.51 26.52 -14.77
N PHE A 234 -17.79 27.53 -13.97
CA PHE A 234 -18.79 28.57 -14.27
C PHE A 234 -18.33 29.50 -15.39
N GLU A 235 -17.06 29.87 -15.44
CA GLU A 235 -16.46 30.69 -16.51
C GLU A 235 -16.57 30.00 -17.88
N GLU A 236 -16.35 28.70 -17.97
CA GLU A 236 -16.54 27.93 -19.22
C GLU A 236 -17.95 28.01 -19.77
N VAL A 237 -18.95 28.12 -18.89
CA VAL A 237 -20.35 28.33 -19.27
C VAL A 237 -20.61 29.77 -19.66
N SER A 238 -20.12 30.70 -18.84
CA SER A 238 -20.31 32.15 -19.03
C SER A 238 -19.66 32.67 -20.33
N ALA A 239 -18.67 31.96 -20.86
CA ALA A 239 -18.06 32.28 -22.14
C ALA A 239 -18.98 32.13 -23.36
N LYS A 240 -20.16 31.49 -23.22
CA LYS A 240 -21.11 31.31 -24.31
C LYS A 240 -21.98 32.54 -24.46
N PRO A 241 -22.29 33.01 -25.70
CA PRO A 241 -23.15 34.16 -25.90
C PRO A 241 -24.51 33.99 -25.25
N GLY A 242 -24.92 34.93 -24.42
CA GLY A 242 -26.22 34.91 -23.71
C GLY A 242 -26.28 33.96 -22.51
N ALA A 243 -25.16 33.40 -22.09
CA ALA A 243 -25.07 32.58 -20.88
C ALA A 243 -25.03 33.45 -19.60
N PRO A 244 -25.45 32.91 -18.44
CA PRO A 244 -25.34 33.62 -17.18
C PRO A 244 -23.87 33.73 -16.73
N THR A 245 -23.58 34.79 -16.00
CA THR A 245 -22.36 34.86 -15.18
C THR A 245 -22.64 34.32 -13.79
N MET A 246 -21.81 33.43 -13.30
CA MET A 246 -21.94 32.80 -11.99
C MET A 246 -20.66 32.91 -11.22
N GLY A 247 -20.76 33.03 -9.91
CA GLY A 247 -19.64 33.09 -9.01
C GLY A 247 -19.94 32.42 -7.68
N MET A 248 -18.95 31.80 -7.11
CA MET A 248 -19.01 31.20 -5.79
C MET A 248 -17.89 31.75 -4.93
N THR A 249 -18.20 32.02 -3.66
CA THR A 249 -17.22 32.43 -2.64
C THR A 249 -17.31 31.46 -1.46
N VAL A 250 -16.19 30.84 -1.07
CA VAL A 250 -16.12 29.95 0.10
C VAL A 250 -15.68 30.76 1.32
N HIS A 251 -16.45 30.68 2.40
CA HIS A 251 -16.21 31.48 3.61
C HIS A 251 -15.35 30.76 4.66
N ASN A 252 -15.15 29.45 4.51
CA ASN A 252 -14.31 28.68 5.43
C ASN A 252 -12.82 29.04 5.23
N PRO A 253 -12.09 29.39 6.29
CA PRO A 253 -10.64 29.57 6.23
C PRO A 253 -9.88 28.23 6.06
N THR A 254 -10.49 27.13 6.50
CA THR A 254 -9.93 25.77 6.37
C THR A 254 -11.03 24.76 6.18
N LEU A 255 -10.76 23.65 5.48
CA LEU A 255 -11.68 22.54 5.30
C LEU A 255 -10.99 21.21 5.61
N SER A 256 -11.60 20.41 6.47
CA SER A 256 -11.14 19.05 6.75
C SER A 256 -12.03 18.05 6.01
N VAL A 257 -11.37 17.15 5.26
CA VAL A 257 -12.00 16.09 4.48
C VAL A 257 -11.38 14.76 4.88
N GLY A 258 -12.19 13.79 5.25
CA GLY A 258 -11.68 12.47 5.66
C GLY A 258 -12.54 11.83 6.73
N GLY A 259 -11.95 10.99 7.59
CA GLY A 259 -12.74 10.32 8.60
C GLY A 259 -11.99 9.30 9.44
N THR A 260 -12.79 8.45 10.09
CA THR A 260 -12.32 7.32 10.89
C THR A 260 -12.81 6.02 10.29
N PHE A 261 -11.94 5.01 10.27
CA PHE A 261 -12.17 3.74 9.60
C PHE A 261 -11.73 2.60 10.52
N ASP A 262 -12.66 1.68 10.81
CA ASP A 262 -12.34 0.42 11.47
C ASP A 262 -12.38 -0.67 10.41
N THR A 263 -11.23 -1.31 10.15
CA THR A 263 -11.09 -2.34 9.13
C THR A 263 -10.63 -3.67 9.73
N PRO A 264 -11.51 -4.38 10.48
CA PRO A 264 -11.16 -5.69 11.01
C PRO A 264 -11.05 -6.73 9.90
N THR A 265 -10.03 -7.58 10.02
CA THR A 265 -9.77 -8.72 9.14
C THR A 265 -9.75 -10.00 9.96
N LEU A 266 -10.55 -10.99 9.57
CA LEU A 266 -10.54 -12.35 10.07
C LEU A 266 -10.06 -13.28 8.96
N SER A 267 -9.05 -14.09 9.23
CA SER A 267 -8.57 -15.12 8.30
C SER A 267 -8.43 -16.45 9.04
N GLY A 268 -8.76 -17.53 8.36
CA GLY A 268 -8.57 -18.88 8.85
C GLY A 268 -8.20 -19.82 7.71
N ALA A 269 -7.33 -20.79 7.98
CA ALA A 269 -6.95 -21.77 6.97
C ALA A 269 -6.79 -23.17 7.55
N LEU A 270 -7.07 -24.16 6.71
CA LEU A 270 -6.73 -25.56 6.95
C LEU A 270 -5.85 -26.03 5.79
N TYR A 271 -4.81 -26.78 6.09
CA TYR A 271 -3.93 -27.29 5.06
C TYR A 271 -3.38 -28.67 5.39
N HIS A 272 -3.09 -29.39 4.33
CA HIS A 272 -2.40 -30.67 4.38
C HIS A 272 -1.42 -30.78 3.21
N GLN A 273 -0.24 -31.33 3.48
CA GLN A 273 0.76 -31.69 2.49
C GLN A 273 1.28 -33.11 2.79
N SER A 274 1.38 -33.94 1.79
CA SER A 274 2.03 -35.25 1.82
C SER A 274 3.19 -35.29 0.84
N THR A 275 4.30 -35.84 1.27
CA THR A 275 5.48 -36.13 0.45
C THR A 275 5.79 -37.62 0.56
N PHE A 276 5.87 -38.32 -0.57
CA PHE A 276 6.28 -39.70 -0.66
C PHE A 276 7.71 -39.75 -1.21
N ASN A 277 8.65 -40.13 -0.35
CA ASN A 277 10.07 -40.29 -0.69
C ASN A 277 10.30 -41.69 -1.28
N ASN A 278 11.24 -41.80 -2.21
CA ASN A 278 11.58 -43.03 -2.90
C ASN A 278 10.35 -43.68 -3.55
N LEU A 279 9.52 -42.85 -4.21
CA LEU A 279 8.33 -43.30 -4.92
C LEU A 279 8.75 -43.91 -6.28
N PHE A 280 8.46 -45.18 -6.50
CA PHE A 280 8.85 -45.98 -7.67
C PHE A 280 10.35 -46.27 -7.81
N ILE A 281 11.20 -45.25 -7.67
CA ILE A 281 12.67 -45.34 -7.74
C ILE A 281 13.31 -44.63 -6.53
N GLU A 282 14.50 -45.08 -6.14
CA GLU A 282 15.29 -44.47 -5.08
C GLU A 282 15.65 -43.02 -5.47
N GLY A 283 15.53 -42.10 -4.52
CA GLY A 283 15.79 -40.67 -4.71
C GLY A 283 14.60 -39.86 -5.27
N LEU A 284 13.56 -40.50 -5.82
CA LEU A 284 12.39 -39.79 -6.33
C LEU A 284 11.39 -39.47 -5.21
N SER A 285 11.10 -38.19 -5.03
CA SER A 285 10.09 -37.69 -4.08
C SER A 285 8.99 -36.93 -4.81
N VAL A 286 7.73 -37.20 -4.43
CA VAL A 286 6.56 -36.51 -4.96
C VAL A 286 5.78 -35.89 -3.81
N THR A 287 5.45 -34.61 -3.95
CA THR A 287 4.68 -33.85 -2.97
C THR A 287 3.37 -33.38 -3.57
N ALA A 288 2.28 -33.58 -2.82
CA ALA A 288 0.99 -32.96 -3.09
C ALA A 288 0.50 -32.24 -1.82
N GLY A 289 0.05 -31.03 -1.97
CA GLY A 289 -0.46 -30.20 -0.89
C GLY A 289 -1.70 -29.42 -1.30
N LEU A 290 -2.55 -29.15 -0.33
CA LEU A 290 -3.75 -28.35 -0.49
C LEU A 290 -3.94 -27.48 0.74
N ARG A 291 -4.25 -26.19 0.52
CA ARG A 291 -4.63 -25.25 1.55
C ARG A 291 -5.95 -24.60 1.17
N LEU A 292 -6.87 -24.56 2.12
CA LEU A 292 -8.14 -23.87 2.02
C LEU A 292 -8.09 -22.67 2.98
N ASP A 293 -8.17 -21.47 2.42
CA ASP A 293 -8.23 -20.22 3.16
C ASP A 293 -9.64 -19.63 3.10
N TYR A 294 -10.10 -19.13 4.24
CA TYR A 294 -11.25 -18.24 4.36
C TYR A 294 -10.78 -16.92 4.92
N GLU A 295 -11.20 -15.82 4.30
CA GLU A 295 -10.90 -14.48 4.77
C GLU A 295 -12.14 -13.60 4.69
N LYS A 296 -12.38 -12.84 5.75
CA LYS A 296 -13.43 -11.82 5.83
C LYS A 296 -12.82 -10.48 6.21
N ILE A 297 -13.02 -9.50 5.34
CA ILE A 297 -12.60 -8.11 5.55
C ILE A 297 -13.85 -7.26 5.69
N SER A 298 -13.90 -6.43 6.72
CA SER A 298 -14.98 -5.48 6.93
C SER A 298 -14.42 -4.07 7.03
N MET A 299 -15.23 -3.08 6.69
CA MET A 299 -14.90 -1.68 6.89
C MET A 299 -16.11 -0.97 7.50
N LYS A 300 -15.97 -0.44 8.71
CA LYS A 300 -16.88 0.55 9.27
C LYS A 300 -16.25 1.92 9.03
N TYR A 301 -16.98 2.81 8.42
CA TYR A 301 -16.51 4.15 8.08
C TYR A 301 -17.43 5.21 8.65
N ASN A 302 -16.79 6.29 9.09
CA ASN A 302 -17.43 7.52 9.53
C ASN A 302 -16.63 8.69 8.97
N SER A 303 -16.94 9.07 7.73
CA SER A 303 -16.30 10.18 7.03
C SER A 303 -17.17 11.41 7.16
N LEU A 304 -16.73 12.35 7.98
CA LEU A 304 -17.39 13.63 8.22
C LEU A 304 -16.44 14.73 7.75
N SER A 305 -16.86 15.44 6.70
CA SER A 305 -16.13 16.63 6.23
C SER A 305 -16.65 17.87 6.93
N THR A 306 -15.79 18.89 7.08
CA THR A 306 -16.25 20.21 7.49
C THR A 306 -17.30 20.71 6.50
N PRO A 307 -18.52 21.12 6.94
CA PRO A 307 -19.47 21.71 6.02
C PRO A 307 -18.88 22.95 5.33
N ILE A 308 -19.10 23.07 4.03
CA ILE A 308 -18.72 24.27 3.30
C ILE A 308 -19.76 25.36 3.58
N ASP A 309 -19.32 26.50 4.11
CA ASP A 309 -20.08 27.73 4.18
C ASP A 309 -19.73 28.56 2.95
N PHE A 310 -20.71 28.90 2.12
CA PHE A 310 -20.45 29.57 0.85
C PHE A 310 -21.53 30.53 0.42
N GLY A 311 -21.16 31.50 -0.43
CA GLY A 311 -22.03 32.36 -1.20
C GLY A 311 -22.05 31.95 -2.65
N PHE A 312 -23.18 32.23 -3.32
CA PHE A 312 -23.34 32.02 -4.77
C PHE A 312 -24.08 33.22 -5.38
N ASP A 313 -23.53 33.72 -6.48
CA ASP A 313 -24.06 34.82 -7.25
C ASP A 313 -24.43 34.34 -8.66
N PHE A 314 -25.60 34.75 -9.14
CA PHE A 314 -26.10 34.46 -10.46
C PHE A 314 -26.53 35.75 -11.15
N HIS A 315 -25.96 36.03 -12.30
CA HIS A 315 -26.32 37.20 -13.11
C HIS A 315 -26.61 36.78 -14.55
N LEU A 316 -27.76 37.21 -15.08
CA LEU A 316 -28.16 36.97 -16.46
C LEU A 316 -28.75 38.25 -17.09
N ALA A 317 -28.16 38.69 -18.19
CA ALA A 317 -28.68 39.81 -19.00
C ALA A 317 -29.63 39.30 -20.09
N MET A 318 -30.87 39.73 -20.06
CA MET A 318 -31.91 39.42 -21.06
C MET A 318 -32.40 40.69 -21.72
N GLY A 319 -31.65 41.22 -22.68
CA GLY A 319 -31.92 42.51 -23.31
C GLY A 319 -31.87 43.66 -22.29
N PRO A 320 -32.94 44.45 -22.14
CA PRO A 320 -32.98 45.53 -21.15
C PRO A 320 -33.15 45.03 -19.70
N ASN A 321 -33.54 43.78 -19.51
CA ASN A 321 -33.77 43.19 -18.18
C ASN A 321 -32.50 42.52 -17.68
N GLN A 322 -32.17 42.73 -16.39
CA GLN A 322 -31.10 42.07 -15.70
C GLN A 322 -31.63 41.27 -14.53
N ILE A 323 -31.22 40.02 -14.42
CA ILE A 323 -31.53 39.16 -13.31
C ILE A 323 -30.28 39.07 -12.45
N ASN A 324 -30.36 39.51 -11.20
CA ASN A 324 -29.29 39.45 -10.22
C ASN A 324 -29.82 38.74 -8.99
N LEU A 325 -29.40 37.53 -8.75
CA LEU A 325 -29.75 36.74 -7.59
C LEU A 325 -28.50 36.39 -6.81
N SER A 326 -28.56 36.47 -5.49
CA SER A 326 -27.45 36.19 -4.60
C SER A 326 -27.94 35.56 -3.30
N ASP A 327 -27.19 34.60 -2.81
CA ASP A 327 -27.34 34.06 -1.46
C ASP A 327 -25.93 33.80 -0.89
N GLN A 328 -25.63 34.47 0.22
CA GLN A 328 -24.28 34.40 0.84
C GLN A 328 -24.25 33.52 2.09
N ASN A 329 -25.33 32.80 2.43
CA ASN A 329 -25.46 32.08 3.68
C ASN A 329 -25.80 30.58 3.48
N MET A 330 -25.25 29.97 2.45
CA MET A 330 -25.50 28.55 2.16
C MET A 330 -24.50 27.64 2.86
N LYS A 331 -24.97 26.41 3.15
CA LYS A 331 -24.15 25.37 3.77
C LYS A 331 -24.28 24.06 3.00
N ALA A 332 -23.14 23.42 2.73
CA ALA A 332 -23.06 22.13 2.08
C ALA A 332 -22.29 21.12 2.95
N PRO A 333 -22.97 20.19 3.65
CA PRO A 333 -22.32 19.11 4.37
C PRO A 333 -21.93 17.98 3.43
N ALA A 334 -20.89 17.22 3.78
CA ALA A 334 -20.62 15.91 3.19
C ALA A 334 -20.32 14.91 4.30
N SER A 335 -21.04 13.78 4.27
CA SER A 335 -20.84 12.73 5.25
C SER A 335 -21.16 11.36 4.69
N PHE A 336 -20.33 10.37 5.04
CA PHE A 336 -20.56 8.97 4.75
C PHE A 336 -20.43 8.17 6.04
N VAL A 337 -21.50 7.51 6.45
CA VAL A 337 -21.51 6.63 7.62
C VAL A 337 -22.07 5.29 7.20
N GLY A 338 -21.33 4.22 7.47
CA GLY A 338 -21.79 2.90 7.08
C GLY A 338 -20.84 1.78 7.39
N LYS A 339 -21.18 0.60 6.85
CA LYS A 339 -20.40 -0.62 7.01
C LYS A 339 -20.42 -1.41 5.71
N LEU A 340 -19.26 -1.88 5.29
CA LEU A 340 -19.07 -2.82 4.19
C LEU A 340 -18.45 -4.09 4.73
N SER A 341 -18.69 -5.21 4.05
CA SER A 341 -18.03 -6.49 4.33
C SER A 341 -17.91 -7.28 3.04
N THR A 342 -16.80 -7.97 2.90
CA THR A 342 -16.54 -8.90 1.81
C THR A 342 -15.78 -10.10 2.35
N ASP A 343 -16.01 -11.28 1.77
CA ASP A 343 -15.34 -12.51 2.15
C ASP A 343 -14.89 -13.28 0.92
N TYR A 344 -13.86 -14.07 1.10
CA TYR A 344 -13.22 -14.86 0.06
C TYR A 344 -12.89 -16.26 0.59
N VAL A 345 -13.09 -17.26 -0.27
CA VAL A 345 -12.61 -18.63 -0.07
C VAL A 345 -11.59 -18.95 -1.15
N GLN A 346 -10.41 -19.42 -0.75
CA GLN A 346 -9.31 -19.69 -1.66
C GLN A 346 -8.82 -21.11 -1.51
N LEU A 347 -8.67 -21.79 -2.65
CA LEU A 347 -8.06 -23.11 -2.73
C LEU A 347 -6.67 -22.99 -3.37
N LEU A 348 -5.64 -23.39 -2.63
CA LEU A 348 -4.24 -23.18 -2.97
C LEU A 348 -3.54 -24.55 -3.09
N PRO A 349 -3.55 -25.18 -4.28
CA PRO A 349 -2.84 -26.41 -4.54
C PRO A 349 -1.34 -26.19 -4.68
N LYS A 350 -0.58 -27.22 -4.29
CA LYS A 350 0.87 -27.34 -4.50
C LYS A 350 1.18 -28.74 -5.00
N PHE A 351 1.98 -28.83 -6.07
CA PHE A 351 2.59 -30.06 -6.53
C PHE A 351 4.07 -29.86 -6.70
N ALA A 352 4.86 -30.88 -6.31
CA ALA A 352 6.30 -30.87 -6.52
C ALA A 352 6.79 -32.29 -6.81
N ILE A 353 7.81 -32.38 -7.64
CA ILE A 353 8.60 -33.57 -7.90
C ILE A 353 10.05 -33.23 -7.68
N GLN A 354 10.79 -34.10 -7.02
CA GLN A 354 12.20 -33.93 -6.74
C GLN A 354 12.91 -35.28 -6.97
N TYR A 355 14.06 -35.23 -7.60
CA TYR A 355 14.94 -36.39 -7.70
C TYR A 355 16.27 -36.05 -7.03
N GLU A 356 16.62 -36.81 -6.01
CA GLU A 356 17.86 -36.68 -5.22
C GLU A 356 18.80 -37.85 -5.52
N TRP A 357 20.08 -37.54 -5.67
CA TRP A 357 21.15 -38.53 -5.82
C TRP A 357 22.32 -38.23 -4.87
N LYS A 358 23.45 -38.86 -5.05
CA LYS A 358 24.60 -38.72 -4.16
C LYS A 358 24.88 -37.30 -3.70
N ASN A 359 25.30 -37.15 -2.45
CA ASN A 359 25.67 -35.88 -1.80
C ASN A 359 24.54 -34.86 -1.67
N GLN A 360 23.29 -35.29 -1.55
CA GLN A 360 22.10 -34.44 -1.47
C GLN A 360 21.88 -33.57 -2.72
N ASN A 361 22.56 -33.88 -3.81
CA ASN A 361 22.30 -33.24 -5.10
C ASN A 361 20.87 -33.58 -5.56
N ASN A 362 20.13 -32.57 -5.98
CA ASN A 362 18.79 -32.79 -6.46
C ASN A 362 18.41 -31.86 -7.61
N VAL A 363 17.42 -32.31 -8.38
CA VAL A 363 16.64 -31.49 -9.29
C VAL A 363 15.20 -31.53 -8.85
N TYR A 364 14.49 -30.44 -9.03
CA TYR A 364 13.07 -30.36 -8.66
C TYR A 364 12.27 -29.56 -9.68
N ALA A 365 10.98 -29.83 -9.69
CA ALA A 365 9.99 -28.97 -10.33
C ALA A 365 8.78 -28.79 -9.40
N THR A 366 8.21 -27.61 -9.36
CA THR A 366 7.07 -27.29 -8.51
C THR A 366 6.06 -26.41 -9.22
N VAL A 367 4.79 -26.64 -8.91
CA VAL A 367 3.67 -25.80 -9.34
C VAL A 367 2.87 -25.41 -8.11
N THR A 368 2.68 -24.12 -7.90
CA THR A 368 1.96 -23.59 -6.75
C THR A 368 1.00 -22.49 -7.16
N ARG A 369 -0.14 -22.41 -6.46
CA ARG A 369 -1.03 -21.26 -6.53
C ARG A 369 -0.92 -20.45 -5.26
N GLY A 370 -0.76 -19.12 -5.41
CA GLY A 370 -0.79 -18.14 -4.33
C GLY A 370 -1.89 -17.11 -4.55
N TYR A 371 -2.22 -16.35 -3.49
CA TYR A 371 -3.08 -15.19 -3.60
C TYR A 371 -2.62 -14.08 -2.65
N ARG A 372 -3.07 -12.87 -2.94
CA ARG A 372 -2.99 -11.69 -2.07
C ARG A 372 -4.40 -11.18 -1.85
N SER A 373 -4.75 -10.90 -0.60
CA SER A 373 -6.10 -10.46 -0.21
C SER A 373 -6.55 -9.20 -0.93
N GLY A 374 -7.85 -9.11 -1.19
CA GLY A 374 -8.50 -7.85 -1.53
C GLY A 374 -8.63 -6.93 -0.31
N GLY A 375 -9.32 -5.80 -0.47
CA GLY A 375 -9.49 -4.86 0.63
C GLY A 375 -10.28 -3.61 0.25
N TYR A 376 -10.10 -2.57 1.08
CA TYR A 376 -10.76 -1.28 0.91
C TYR A 376 -9.75 -0.14 0.88
N ASN A 377 -9.93 0.76 -0.08
CA ASN A 377 -9.17 2.00 -0.22
C ASN A 377 -9.84 3.11 0.61
N ILE A 378 -9.38 3.31 1.83
CA ILE A 378 -9.93 4.38 2.70
C ILE A 378 -9.61 5.79 2.15
N GLN A 379 -8.54 5.96 1.38
CA GLN A 379 -8.16 7.23 0.76
C GLN A 379 -9.19 7.71 -0.26
N MET A 380 -9.97 6.80 -0.86
CA MET A 380 -11.05 7.16 -1.79
C MET A 380 -12.16 8.00 -1.13
N PHE A 381 -12.26 7.97 0.20
CA PHE A 381 -13.24 8.83 0.90
C PHE A 381 -12.94 10.32 0.73
N SER A 382 -11.71 10.71 0.45
CA SER A 382 -11.40 12.10 0.11
C SER A 382 -12.05 12.51 -1.23
N ASP A 383 -11.97 11.66 -2.25
CA ASP A 383 -12.58 11.90 -3.57
C ASP A 383 -14.11 11.84 -3.51
N LEU A 384 -14.63 10.83 -2.78
CA LEU A 384 -16.08 10.70 -2.55
C LEU A 384 -16.64 11.91 -1.81
N SER A 385 -15.94 12.39 -0.78
CA SER A 385 -16.37 13.59 -0.03
C SER A 385 -16.34 14.85 -0.88
N GLN A 386 -15.35 15.02 -1.76
CA GLN A 386 -15.34 16.14 -2.71
C GLN A 386 -16.52 16.06 -3.69
N THR A 387 -16.86 14.85 -4.18
CA THR A 387 -18.03 14.66 -5.05
C THR A 387 -19.32 14.97 -4.30
N GLU A 388 -19.47 14.51 -3.07
CA GLU A 388 -20.64 14.79 -2.24
C GLU A 388 -20.76 16.26 -1.86
N LEU A 389 -19.63 16.93 -1.57
CA LEU A 389 -19.64 18.38 -1.35
C LEU A 389 -20.18 19.13 -2.57
N LYS A 390 -19.76 18.76 -3.79
CA LYS A 390 -20.32 19.34 -5.03
C LYS A 390 -21.81 19.10 -5.15
N ASN A 391 -22.29 17.86 -4.92
CA ASN A 391 -23.71 17.52 -4.93
C ASN A 391 -24.49 18.32 -3.89
N SER A 392 -23.96 18.42 -2.66
CA SER A 392 -24.56 19.16 -1.55
C SER A 392 -24.61 20.67 -1.82
N MET A 393 -23.57 21.25 -2.42
CA MET A 393 -23.55 22.66 -2.82
C MET A 393 -24.62 22.93 -3.89
N MET A 394 -24.72 22.06 -4.90
CA MET A 394 -25.75 22.16 -5.92
C MET A 394 -27.17 22.06 -5.31
N ASN A 395 -27.36 21.17 -4.33
CA ASN A 395 -28.66 21.08 -3.63
C ASN A 395 -28.94 22.31 -2.79
N ALA A 396 -27.93 22.86 -2.08
CA ALA A 396 -28.11 24.11 -1.34
C ALA A 396 -28.52 25.29 -2.24
N ILE A 397 -27.91 25.39 -3.43
CA ILE A 397 -28.33 26.42 -4.42
C ILE A 397 -29.78 26.20 -4.87
N LYS A 398 -30.20 24.95 -5.13
CA LYS A 398 -31.57 24.60 -5.51
C LYS A 398 -32.60 24.90 -4.41
N GLU A 399 -32.19 24.75 -3.16
CA GLU A 399 -33.05 24.98 -1.98
C GLU A 399 -33.01 26.44 -1.49
N SER A 400 -32.09 27.26 -2.00
CA SER A 400 -31.97 28.67 -1.64
C SER A 400 -33.26 29.44 -1.95
N PRO A 401 -33.84 30.14 -0.98
CA PRO A 401 -35.03 30.93 -1.17
C PRO A 401 -34.88 32.04 -2.21
N THR A 402 -33.67 32.59 -2.33
CA THR A 402 -33.37 33.73 -3.20
C THR A 402 -32.88 33.33 -4.58
N ILE A 403 -32.51 32.05 -4.80
CA ILE A 403 -32.00 31.56 -6.08
C ILE A 403 -32.88 30.44 -6.63
N GLY A 404 -32.77 29.22 -6.11
CA GLY A 404 -33.47 28.05 -6.67
C GLY A 404 -34.95 28.04 -6.39
N GLN A 405 -35.43 28.67 -5.32
CA GLN A 405 -36.81 28.81 -4.96
C GLN A 405 -37.41 30.19 -5.38
N ASP A 406 -36.65 31.01 -6.11
CA ASP A 406 -37.17 32.25 -6.68
C ASP A 406 -38.40 31.97 -7.55
N ALA A 407 -39.50 32.68 -7.31
CA ALA A 407 -40.80 32.41 -7.91
C ALA A 407 -40.80 32.55 -9.44
N THR A 408 -39.93 33.39 -9.97
CA THR A 408 -39.87 33.73 -11.40
C THR A 408 -38.82 32.90 -12.14
N TRP A 409 -37.62 32.78 -11.59
CA TRP A 409 -36.45 32.25 -12.27
C TRP A 409 -35.93 30.93 -11.69
N GLY A 410 -36.29 30.52 -10.48
CA GLY A 410 -35.76 29.38 -9.78
C GLY A 410 -35.74 28.10 -10.62
N LYS A 411 -36.85 27.74 -11.27
CA LYS A 411 -36.93 26.54 -12.13
C LYS A 411 -35.99 26.61 -13.33
N THR A 412 -35.83 27.78 -13.94
CA THR A 412 -34.92 27.96 -15.08
C THR A 412 -33.48 27.79 -14.65
N ILE A 413 -33.11 28.40 -13.52
CA ILE A 413 -31.77 28.29 -12.94
C ILE A 413 -31.44 26.83 -12.57
N ILE A 414 -32.36 26.13 -11.87
CA ILE A 414 -32.18 24.71 -11.52
C ILE A 414 -31.94 23.85 -12.77
N ASN A 415 -32.74 24.05 -13.82
CA ASN A 415 -32.58 23.31 -15.06
C ASN A 415 -31.23 23.57 -15.73
N MET A 416 -30.80 24.82 -15.79
CA MET A 416 -29.49 25.19 -16.31
C MET A 416 -28.36 24.54 -15.48
N MET A 417 -28.42 24.67 -14.16
CA MET A 417 -27.43 24.09 -13.24
C MET A 417 -27.33 22.56 -13.38
N ASN A 418 -28.48 21.87 -13.49
CA ASN A 418 -28.48 20.41 -13.69
C ASN A 418 -27.85 19.97 -15.02
N GLN A 419 -27.98 20.77 -16.07
CA GLN A 419 -27.32 20.49 -17.36
C GLN A 419 -25.83 20.76 -17.32
N MET A 420 -25.40 21.76 -16.54
CA MET A 420 -23.99 22.17 -16.45
C MET A 420 -23.18 21.29 -15.49
N VAL A 421 -23.77 20.98 -14.34
CA VAL A 421 -23.14 20.19 -13.27
C VAL A 421 -24.14 19.10 -12.87
N PRO A 422 -24.26 18.01 -13.64
CA PRO A 422 -25.11 16.90 -13.27
C PRO A 422 -24.62 16.26 -11.97
N ALA A 423 -25.58 15.92 -11.08
CA ALA A 423 -25.25 15.20 -9.87
C ALA A 423 -24.60 13.84 -10.21
N LYS A 424 -23.51 13.53 -9.57
CA LYS A 424 -22.81 12.26 -9.75
C LYS A 424 -23.27 11.27 -8.67
N GLU A 425 -23.75 10.11 -9.09
CA GLU A 425 -24.09 9.02 -8.17
C GLU A 425 -22.82 8.49 -7.49
N ILE A 426 -22.92 8.21 -6.19
CA ILE A 426 -21.79 7.74 -5.37
C ILE A 426 -22.09 6.33 -4.90
N ASP A 427 -21.34 5.35 -5.43
CA ASP A 427 -21.30 3.99 -4.91
C ASP A 427 -20.02 3.80 -4.08
N VAL A 428 -20.16 3.89 -2.75
CA VAL A 428 -19.05 3.75 -1.81
C VAL A 428 -18.37 2.39 -1.96
N LYS A 429 -19.16 1.30 -2.17
CA LYS A 429 -18.60 -0.05 -2.30
C LYS A 429 -17.78 -0.20 -3.57
N ALA A 430 -18.33 0.18 -4.71
CA ALA A 430 -17.64 0.08 -6.00
C ALA A 430 -16.37 0.94 -6.01
N SER A 431 -16.43 2.15 -5.44
CA SER A 431 -15.31 3.09 -5.43
C SER A 431 -14.17 2.69 -4.49
N THR A 432 -14.46 1.98 -3.39
CA THR A 432 -13.44 1.70 -2.37
C THR A 432 -12.89 0.29 -2.42
N THR A 433 -13.58 -0.68 -3.04
CA THR A 433 -13.20 -2.10 -2.99
C THR A 433 -12.18 -2.45 -4.08
N TYR A 434 -11.14 -3.18 -3.72
CA TYR A 434 -10.27 -3.87 -4.67
C TYR A 434 -10.26 -5.38 -4.43
N LYS A 435 -10.08 -6.14 -5.53
CA LYS A 435 -10.21 -7.61 -5.54
C LYS A 435 -8.92 -8.31 -5.11
N PRO A 436 -8.98 -9.59 -4.70
CA PRO A 436 -7.78 -10.41 -4.52
C PRO A 436 -7.00 -10.56 -5.82
N GLU A 437 -5.68 -10.62 -5.69
CA GLU A 437 -4.73 -10.97 -6.73
C GLU A 437 -4.40 -12.46 -6.66
N TYR A 438 -4.25 -13.13 -7.78
CA TYR A 438 -3.91 -14.56 -7.85
C TYR A 438 -2.68 -14.79 -8.72
N SER A 439 -1.83 -15.71 -8.29
CA SER A 439 -0.68 -16.12 -9.10
C SER A 439 -0.51 -17.63 -9.14
N TRP A 440 -0.15 -18.13 -10.33
CA TRP A 440 0.40 -19.45 -10.51
C TRP A 440 1.90 -19.34 -10.72
N ASN A 441 2.68 -20.07 -9.92
CA ASN A 441 4.11 -20.15 -10.06
C ASN A 441 4.51 -21.55 -10.51
N TYR A 442 5.30 -21.62 -11.57
CA TYR A 442 5.94 -22.81 -12.13
C TYR A 442 7.43 -22.61 -11.98
N GLU A 443 8.10 -23.51 -11.30
CA GLU A 443 9.53 -23.41 -11.02
C GLU A 443 10.20 -24.76 -11.24
N ALA A 444 11.39 -24.74 -11.82
CA ALA A 444 12.28 -25.89 -11.90
C ALA A 444 13.70 -25.47 -11.53
N GLY A 445 14.37 -26.29 -10.75
CA GLY A 445 15.69 -25.93 -10.23
C GLY A 445 16.53 -27.14 -9.80
N SER A 446 17.69 -26.83 -9.30
CA SER A 446 18.67 -27.81 -8.87
C SER A 446 19.48 -27.28 -7.70
N HIS A 447 19.72 -28.13 -6.70
CA HIS A 447 20.67 -27.89 -5.61
C HIS A 447 21.83 -28.86 -5.80
N LEU A 448 23.03 -28.33 -5.96
CA LEU A 448 24.23 -29.11 -6.29
C LEU A 448 25.34 -28.87 -5.29
N THR A 449 25.94 -29.95 -4.81
CA THR A 449 27.17 -29.96 -4.04
C THR A 449 28.24 -30.64 -4.88
N LEU A 450 29.19 -29.83 -5.36
CA LEU A 450 30.21 -30.22 -6.33
C LEU A 450 31.62 -30.09 -5.70
N TRP A 451 32.61 -30.62 -6.41
CA TRP A 451 34.04 -30.55 -6.01
C TRP A 451 34.27 -30.99 -4.56
N GLU A 452 33.78 -32.19 -4.23
CA GLU A 452 33.94 -32.76 -2.88
C GLU A 452 33.40 -31.85 -1.75
N GLY A 453 32.32 -31.13 -2.01
CA GLY A 453 31.70 -30.23 -1.03
C GLY A 453 32.29 -28.81 -0.99
N ARG A 454 33.16 -28.46 -1.94
CA ARG A 454 33.74 -27.10 -2.00
C ARG A 454 32.92 -26.10 -2.78
N LEU A 455 32.03 -26.55 -3.66
CA LEU A 455 31.13 -25.70 -4.44
C LEU A 455 29.68 -26.11 -4.21
N TRP A 456 28.89 -25.15 -3.74
CA TRP A 456 27.42 -25.25 -3.67
C TRP A 456 26.85 -24.37 -4.76
N ALA A 457 25.93 -24.91 -5.53
CA ALA A 457 25.25 -24.21 -6.61
C ALA A 457 23.74 -24.46 -6.52
N ASP A 458 22.98 -23.39 -6.38
CA ASP A 458 21.53 -23.38 -6.46
C ASP A 458 21.14 -22.64 -7.73
N VAL A 459 20.40 -23.29 -8.61
CA VAL A 459 19.94 -22.71 -9.88
C VAL A 459 18.46 -22.98 -10.02
N ALA A 460 17.68 -21.97 -10.37
CA ALA A 460 16.26 -22.11 -10.64
C ALA A 460 15.83 -21.27 -11.85
N ALA A 461 14.84 -21.75 -12.57
CA ALA A 461 14.09 -20.99 -13.56
C ALA A 461 12.61 -21.00 -13.18
N PHE A 462 11.95 -19.88 -13.36
CA PHE A 462 10.55 -19.73 -12.97
C PHE A 462 9.71 -19.04 -14.04
N TYR A 463 8.42 -19.32 -14.00
CA TYR A 463 7.38 -18.62 -14.76
C TYR A 463 6.19 -18.38 -13.82
N MET A 464 5.72 -17.15 -13.76
CA MET A 464 4.58 -16.73 -12.93
C MET A 464 3.53 -16.03 -13.80
N ASP A 465 2.28 -16.48 -13.70
CA ASP A 465 1.09 -15.84 -14.28
C ASP A 465 0.27 -15.20 -13.15
N THR A 466 0.13 -13.88 -13.18
CA THR A 466 -0.60 -13.12 -12.16
C THR A 466 -1.85 -12.50 -12.77
N ARG A 467 -2.97 -12.61 -12.06
CA ARG A 467 -4.27 -12.07 -12.45
C ARG A 467 -4.79 -11.12 -11.38
N ASP A 468 -5.54 -10.10 -11.81
CA ASP A 468 -6.04 -9.04 -10.95
C ASP A 468 -4.91 -8.39 -10.13
N GLN A 469 -3.75 -8.18 -10.78
CA GLN A 469 -2.55 -7.67 -10.12
C GLN A 469 -2.83 -6.36 -9.39
N GLN A 470 -2.46 -6.32 -8.12
CA GLN A 470 -2.63 -5.14 -7.28
C GLN A 470 -1.48 -4.16 -7.48
N LEU A 471 -1.80 -2.95 -7.93
CA LEU A 471 -0.85 -1.85 -8.08
C LEU A 471 -1.25 -0.68 -7.19
N SER A 472 -0.26 0.05 -6.68
CA SER A 472 -0.47 1.29 -5.96
C SER A 472 -0.29 2.47 -6.91
N GLN A 473 -1.29 3.34 -6.98
CA GLN A 473 -1.25 4.60 -7.72
C GLN A 473 -1.82 5.74 -6.89
N PHE A 474 -1.61 6.99 -7.31
CA PHE A 474 -2.31 8.11 -6.71
C PHE A 474 -3.80 8.08 -7.09
N ALA A 475 -4.67 8.51 -6.17
CA ALA A 475 -6.06 8.81 -6.48
C ALA A 475 -6.14 9.94 -7.52
N GLU A 476 -7.25 10.06 -8.24
CA GLU A 476 -7.42 11.11 -9.27
C GLU A 476 -7.27 12.53 -8.72
N SER A 477 -7.70 12.73 -7.48
CA SER A 477 -7.52 14.00 -6.76
C SER A 477 -6.08 14.32 -6.38
N GLY A 478 -5.16 13.34 -6.45
CA GLY A 478 -3.82 13.44 -5.87
C GLY A 478 -3.78 13.28 -4.35
N LEU A 479 -4.92 13.12 -3.69
CA LEU A 479 -5.05 13.05 -2.23
C LEU A 479 -4.85 11.64 -1.67
N GLY A 480 -3.66 11.11 -1.79
CA GLY A 480 -3.29 9.80 -1.27
C GLY A 480 -3.11 8.72 -2.34
N ARG A 481 -2.72 7.55 -1.90
CA ARG A 481 -2.48 6.38 -2.76
C ARG A 481 -3.56 5.34 -2.57
N ILE A 482 -4.00 4.78 -3.66
CA ILE A 482 -5.00 3.71 -3.70
C ILE A 482 -4.42 2.45 -4.34
N THR A 483 -4.99 1.31 -4.00
CA THR A 483 -4.72 0.03 -4.66
C THR A 483 -5.76 -0.21 -5.74
N ILE A 484 -5.31 -0.52 -6.94
CA ILE A 484 -6.16 -0.93 -8.06
C ILE A 484 -5.80 -2.32 -8.52
N ASN A 485 -6.72 -3.00 -9.19
CA ASN A 485 -6.44 -4.25 -9.90
C ASN A 485 -6.10 -3.95 -11.36
N ALA A 486 -4.83 -4.12 -11.70
CA ALA A 486 -4.30 -3.90 -13.04
C ALA A 486 -4.28 -5.23 -13.81
N GLY A 487 -5.40 -5.68 -14.34
CA GLY A 487 -5.53 -6.83 -15.23
C GLY A 487 -4.59 -8.00 -14.96
N LYS A 488 -3.73 -8.35 -15.94
CA LYS A 488 -2.83 -9.50 -15.86
C LYS A 488 -1.38 -9.12 -16.12
N SER A 489 -0.47 -9.84 -15.47
CA SER A 489 0.95 -9.78 -15.78
C SER A 489 1.56 -11.18 -15.83
N ARG A 490 2.70 -11.29 -16.48
CA ARG A 490 3.57 -12.45 -16.43
C ARG A 490 4.97 -12.06 -16.03
N SER A 491 5.60 -12.95 -15.28
CA SER A 491 6.98 -12.80 -14.89
C SER A 491 7.71 -14.12 -15.14
N TYR A 492 8.89 -14.08 -15.74
CA TYR A 492 9.75 -15.26 -15.88
C TYR A 492 11.20 -14.86 -15.73
N GLY A 493 12.01 -15.81 -15.30
CA GLY A 493 13.39 -15.53 -15.06
C GLY A 493 14.20 -16.77 -14.65
N ALA A 494 15.44 -16.50 -14.29
CA ALA A 494 16.35 -17.49 -13.74
C ALA A 494 17.17 -16.87 -12.61
N GLU A 495 17.47 -17.70 -11.63
CA GLU A 495 18.27 -17.34 -10.47
C GLU A 495 19.41 -18.35 -10.30
N ALA A 496 20.58 -17.87 -9.90
CA ALA A 496 21.72 -18.69 -9.57
C ALA A 496 22.40 -18.15 -8.32
N ALA A 497 22.67 -19.02 -7.35
CA ALA A 497 23.49 -18.73 -6.19
C ALA A 497 24.64 -19.73 -6.11
N LEU A 498 25.86 -19.22 -6.05
CA LEU A 498 27.09 -20.00 -5.99
C LEU A 498 27.85 -19.66 -4.71
N ARG A 499 28.27 -20.65 -3.99
CA ARG A 499 29.19 -20.51 -2.85
C ARG A 499 30.35 -21.47 -3.03
N ALA A 500 31.57 -20.95 -3.02
CA ALA A 500 32.78 -21.72 -3.23
C ALA A 500 33.77 -21.52 -2.09
N SER A 501 34.26 -22.61 -1.51
CA SER A 501 35.47 -22.62 -0.67
C SER A 501 36.70 -22.79 -1.59
N VAL A 502 37.25 -21.65 -2.03
CA VAL A 502 38.35 -21.62 -3.01
C VAL A 502 39.64 -22.16 -2.39
N THR A 503 39.94 -21.75 -1.17
CA THR A 503 40.99 -22.32 -0.31
C THR A 503 40.38 -22.64 1.06
N LYS A 504 41.24 -23.05 2.01
CA LYS A 504 40.79 -23.25 3.40
C LYS A 504 40.41 -21.92 4.07
N GLU A 505 41.06 -20.84 3.62
CA GLU A 505 40.96 -19.49 4.18
C GLU A 505 40.01 -18.61 3.37
N LEU A 506 39.80 -18.87 2.05
CA LEU A 506 39.03 -18.02 1.16
C LEU A 506 37.73 -18.69 0.74
N SER A 507 36.61 -18.06 1.06
CA SER A 507 35.28 -18.38 0.51
C SER A 507 34.71 -17.22 -0.31
N LEU A 508 34.06 -17.57 -1.42
CA LEU A 508 33.39 -16.64 -2.31
C LEU A 508 31.91 -17.01 -2.43
N ASN A 509 31.06 -16.01 -2.50
CA ASN A 509 29.64 -16.17 -2.79
C ASN A 509 29.22 -15.20 -3.91
N VAL A 510 28.48 -15.71 -4.87
CA VAL A 510 27.91 -14.95 -5.98
C VAL A 510 26.44 -15.33 -6.11
N SER A 511 25.55 -14.36 -6.17
CA SER A 511 24.17 -14.60 -6.55
C SER A 511 23.76 -13.67 -7.69
N TYR A 512 23.05 -14.22 -8.65
CA TYR A 512 22.55 -13.50 -9.82
C TYR A 512 21.10 -13.88 -10.06
N GLY A 513 20.26 -12.87 -10.33
CA GLY A 513 18.88 -13.03 -10.73
C GLY A 513 18.59 -12.26 -12.01
N TYR A 514 17.86 -12.91 -12.91
CA TYR A 514 17.26 -12.28 -14.08
C TYR A 514 15.74 -12.41 -13.99
N THR A 515 15.03 -11.29 -14.11
CA THR A 515 13.56 -11.26 -14.08
C THR A 515 13.02 -10.39 -15.21
N TYR A 516 12.14 -10.97 -16.02
CA TYR A 516 11.40 -10.26 -17.05
C TYR A 516 9.91 -10.25 -16.66
N ALA A 517 9.41 -9.11 -16.22
CA ALA A 517 8.03 -8.95 -15.75
C ALA A 517 7.31 -7.88 -16.58
N THR A 518 6.21 -8.25 -17.25
CA THR A 518 5.42 -7.38 -18.12
C THR A 518 3.93 -7.56 -17.91
N PHE A 519 3.18 -6.49 -18.13
CA PHE A 519 1.72 -6.58 -18.22
C PHE A 519 1.32 -7.30 -19.51
N THR A 520 0.28 -8.14 -19.42
CA THR A 520 -0.30 -8.87 -20.56
C THR A 520 -1.74 -8.44 -20.85
N ASP A 521 -2.38 -7.78 -19.90
CA ASP A 521 -3.74 -7.28 -20.01
C ASP A 521 -3.91 -6.12 -19.01
N TYR A 522 -3.46 -4.92 -19.40
CA TYR A 522 -3.63 -3.71 -18.60
C TYR A 522 -3.85 -2.50 -19.51
N VAL A 523 -5.13 -2.15 -19.69
CA VAL A 523 -5.57 -1.01 -20.50
C VAL A 523 -6.43 -0.11 -19.62
N ILE A 524 -6.14 1.17 -19.60
CA ILE A 524 -6.99 2.19 -18.96
C ILE A 524 -7.89 2.79 -20.01
N THR A 525 -9.19 2.79 -19.72
CA THR A 525 -10.22 3.37 -20.58
C THR A 525 -10.97 4.48 -19.83
N GLU A 526 -11.38 5.51 -20.53
CA GLU A 526 -12.22 6.59 -20.03
C GLU A 526 -13.56 6.57 -20.78
N GLU A 527 -14.66 6.62 -20.03
CA GLU A 527 -15.99 6.69 -20.62
C GLU A 527 -16.23 8.09 -21.20
N GLN A 528 -16.63 8.15 -22.46
CA GLN A 528 -16.94 9.38 -23.16
C GLN A 528 -18.41 9.78 -22.89
N LYS A 529 -18.76 11.03 -23.18
CA LYS A 529 -20.13 11.58 -23.01
C LYS A 529 -21.20 10.82 -23.79
N ASP A 530 -20.83 10.09 -24.82
CA ASP A 530 -21.73 9.27 -25.66
C ASP A 530 -21.83 7.81 -25.20
N GLY A 531 -21.23 7.47 -24.04
CA GLY A 531 -21.22 6.11 -23.49
C GLY A 531 -20.18 5.19 -24.13
N THR A 532 -19.34 5.66 -25.05
CA THR A 532 -18.25 4.89 -25.60
C THR A 532 -17.02 4.95 -24.69
N PHE A 533 -16.15 3.93 -24.74
CA PHE A 533 -14.91 3.87 -23.98
C PHE A 533 -13.72 4.20 -24.88
N LYS A 534 -12.97 5.24 -24.52
CA LYS A 534 -11.71 5.60 -25.18
C LYS A 534 -10.55 5.06 -24.38
N VAL A 535 -9.62 4.38 -25.07
CA VAL A 535 -8.35 3.96 -24.45
C VAL A 535 -7.50 5.19 -24.18
N THR A 536 -7.19 5.45 -22.91
CA THR A 536 -6.33 6.56 -22.48
C THR A 536 -4.89 6.11 -22.23
N ALA A 537 -4.68 4.84 -21.86
CA ALA A 537 -3.36 4.25 -21.75
C ALA A 537 -3.39 2.74 -22.01
N ASP A 538 -2.40 2.24 -22.74
CA ASP A 538 -2.16 0.81 -22.96
C ASP A 538 -0.78 0.44 -22.41
N TYR A 539 -0.79 -0.39 -21.38
CA TYR A 539 0.41 -0.89 -20.71
C TYR A 539 0.79 -2.32 -21.12
N ASN A 540 0.08 -2.92 -22.10
CA ASN A 540 0.40 -4.26 -22.59
C ASN A 540 1.83 -4.31 -23.12
N GLY A 541 2.60 -5.30 -22.67
CA GLY A 541 4.01 -5.45 -22.99
C GLY A 541 4.96 -4.48 -22.25
N LYS A 542 4.44 -3.54 -21.44
CA LYS A 542 5.27 -2.67 -20.61
C LYS A 542 5.72 -3.39 -19.36
N TYR A 543 6.87 -2.96 -18.81
CA TYR A 543 7.43 -3.55 -17.59
C TYR A 543 6.58 -3.24 -16.36
N VAL A 544 6.49 -4.22 -15.47
CA VAL A 544 5.95 -4.02 -14.13
C VAL A 544 6.92 -3.12 -13.35
N PRO A 545 6.46 -2.00 -12.76
CA PRO A 545 7.32 -1.09 -12.03
C PRO A 545 7.96 -1.76 -10.80
N PHE A 546 9.14 -1.26 -10.41
CA PHE A 546 9.93 -1.71 -9.26
C PHE A 546 10.44 -3.16 -9.34
N VAL A 547 10.45 -3.77 -10.53
CA VAL A 547 11.04 -5.09 -10.77
C VAL A 547 12.33 -4.91 -11.58
N PRO A 548 13.53 -4.99 -10.94
CA PRO A 548 14.79 -4.90 -11.65
C PRO A 548 14.99 -6.14 -12.54
N LYS A 549 15.46 -5.93 -13.77
CA LYS A 549 15.75 -7.04 -14.69
C LYS A 549 16.92 -7.91 -14.24
N HIS A 550 17.90 -7.29 -13.61
CA HIS A 550 19.14 -7.93 -13.20
C HIS A 550 19.45 -7.56 -11.77
N THR A 551 19.77 -8.55 -10.95
CA THR A 551 20.29 -8.39 -9.61
C THR A 551 21.57 -9.18 -9.48
N LEU A 552 22.61 -8.59 -8.93
CA LEU A 552 23.91 -9.23 -8.73
C LEU A 552 24.43 -8.91 -7.33
N ASN A 553 24.84 -9.92 -6.62
CA ASN A 553 25.57 -9.79 -5.35
C ASN A 553 26.84 -10.62 -5.42
N ILE A 554 27.95 -10.04 -5.00
CA ILE A 554 29.26 -10.72 -4.90
C ILE A 554 29.81 -10.43 -3.52
N GLY A 555 30.22 -11.48 -2.82
CA GLY A 555 30.87 -11.38 -1.52
C GLY A 555 32.05 -12.34 -1.41
N GLY A 556 32.99 -12.00 -0.55
CA GLY A 556 34.12 -12.84 -0.21
C GLY A 556 34.47 -12.73 1.26
N GLU A 557 34.92 -13.82 1.83
CA GLU A 557 35.41 -13.91 3.21
C GLU A 557 36.78 -14.60 3.22
N TYR A 558 37.73 -13.96 3.88
CA TYR A 558 39.05 -14.50 4.11
C TYR A 558 39.27 -14.57 5.63
N ALA A 559 39.56 -15.79 6.17
CA ALA A 559 39.68 -16.04 7.61
C ALA A 559 41.01 -16.72 7.95
#